data_43c806915a3f37e85923d24538ae2379
#
_entry.id   43c806915a3f37e85923d24538ae2379
#
_cell.length_a   1.000
_cell.length_b   1.000
_cell.length_c   1.000
_cell.angle_alpha   90.00
_cell.angle_beta   90.00
_cell.angle_gamma   90.00
#
_symmetry.space_group_name_H-M   'P 1'
#
loop_
_entity.id
_entity.type
_entity.pdbx_description
1 polymer ?
#
loop_
_entity_poly.entity_id
_entity_poly.type
_entity_poly.pdbx_seq_one_letter_code
_entity_poly.pdbx_strand_id
1 'polypeptide(L)'
;MQLVIAEKPSVAASIAAALGVKEKKDGYIEGGGYLISWCVGHLVELAQAAAYGEQYKKWSYESLPILPEEWQYTVAADKEKQFATLKELMHRADVSEVVNACDAGREGELIFRFVYEVAGCNKPMRRLWISSMEDSAIKAGFADLGDGRDYDALYASALCRAKADWIIGINATRLFSCLYDKTLNVGRVQTPTLKMLTDRGAAISHFKKEKYYHVRLDLSGAEAVNERISDRKTADGLKAACEAAQAVCVSLTKEEKRAAPPKLFDLTSLQREANKIYGYTAKQTLDLAQTLYEKRLLTYPRTDSAFLTDDMGDTAAKTVSMLSEKLPFMEGAEFTPDISRTLDSSKVSDHHAIIPTMELAKTDLATLPESEKNILTLAGARLIFAAAEPHIFEAVTAVFSCADTEFTARGKTILAGGWKELERRFRATLKGKPDPEDTEGDGENTLPELTEGQTFINPAAKVTEHFTTPPKPHNEATLLSAMDAPGTRTPTRTRNAGGLALPPPAPPSLKSW
;
A
#
# COMPACT_ATOMS: atom_id res chain seq x y z
N MET A 1 -16.28 12.56 36.21
CA MET A 1 -15.25 12.84 35.20
C MET A 1 -15.27 11.75 34.12
N GLN A 2 -14.86 12.07 32.90
CA GLN A 2 -14.63 11.09 31.84
C GLN A 2 -13.14 10.69 31.83
N LEU A 3 -12.85 9.37 31.86
CA LEU A 3 -11.49 8.87 31.66
C LEU A 3 -11.29 8.54 30.18
N VAL A 4 -10.38 9.25 29.55
CA VAL A 4 -10.01 9.06 28.12
C VAL A 4 -8.70 8.28 28.06
N ILE A 5 -8.68 7.17 27.31
CA ILE A 5 -7.50 6.33 27.15
C ILE A 5 -7.09 6.30 25.69
N ALA A 6 -5.97 6.94 25.39
CA ALA A 6 -5.35 6.94 24.07
C ALA A 6 -4.38 5.76 23.89
N GLU A 7 -4.01 5.45 22.66
CA GLU A 7 -3.02 4.38 22.39
C GLU A 7 -1.60 4.78 22.80
N LYS A 8 -1.27 6.09 22.66
CA LYS A 8 0.08 6.63 22.87
C LYS A 8 0.08 7.95 23.62
N PRO A 9 1.18 8.29 24.32
CA PRO A 9 1.31 9.57 25.01
C PRO A 9 1.14 10.79 24.10
N SER A 10 1.64 10.74 22.84
CA SER A 10 1.52 11.82 21.85
C SER A 10 0.06 12.11 21.50
N VAL A 11 -0.73 11.06 21.29
CA VAL A 11 -2.17 11.15 20.99
C VAL A 11 -2.93 11.71 22.19
N ALA A 12 -2.64 11.23 23.41
CA ALA A 12 -3.21 11.77 24.64
C ALA A 12 -2.93 13.27 24.82
N ALA A 13 -1.70 13.69 24.53
CA ALA A 13 -1.31 15.11 24.59
C ALA A 13 -2.07 15.96 23.55
N SER A 14 -2.29 15.43 22.34
CA SER A 14 -3.07 16.12 21.30
C SER A 14 -4.55 16.25 21.69
N ILE A 15 -5.14 15.20 22.25
CA ILE A 15 -6.53 15.23 22.77
C ILE A 15 -6.64 16.25 23.92
N ALA A 16 -5.68 16.21 24.87
CA ALA A 16 -5.66 17.14 25.99
C ALA A 16 -5.59 18.60 25.52
N ALA A 17 -4.72 18.89 24.56
CA ALA A 17 -4.58 20.23 23.98
C ALA A 17 -5.90 20.70 23.32
N ALA A 18 -6.54 19.85 22.50
CA ALA A 18 -7.79 20.17 21.82
C ALA A 18 -8.95 20.43 22.79
N LEU A 19 -9.00 19.68 23.92
CA LEU A 19 -10.02 19.82 24.97
C LEU A 19 -9.66 20.88 26.03
N GLY A 20 -8.48 21.50 25.96
CA GLY A 20 -8.04 22.51 26.91
C GLY A 20 -7.61 21.95 28.28
N VAL A 21 -7.30 20.67 28.37
CA VAL A 21 -6.83 19.99 29.60
C VAL A 21 -5.33 20.19 29.77
N LYS A 22 -4.87 20.66 30.93
CA LYS A 22 -3.48 21.17 31.07
C LYS A 22 -2.68 20.60 32.22
N GLU A 23 -3.34 20.10 33.29
CA GLU A 23 -2.65 19.67 34.51
C GLU A 23 -1.99 18.30 34.31
N LYS A 24 -0.68 18.29 34.13
CA LYS A 24 0.10 17.05 33.93
C LYS A 24 0.34 16.36 35.28
N LYS A 25 0.07 15.08 35.31
CA LYS A 25 0.36 14.15 36.40
C LYS A 25 1.26 13.02 35.91
N ASP A 26 1.72 12.16 36.82
CA ASP A 26 2.47 10.96 36.44
C ASP A 26 1.53 9.94 35.77
N GLY A 27 1.72 9.72 34.48
CA GLY A 27 0.92 8.81 33.67
C GLY A 27 -0.42 9.33 33.13
N TYR A 28 -0.83 10.58 33.41
CA TYR A 28 -2.07 11.17 32.88
C TYR A 28 -2.09 12.70 32.90
N ILE A 29 -3.12 13.31 32.30
CA ILE A 29 -3.37 14.75 32.29
C ILE A 29 -4.80 14.96 32.81
N GLU A 30 -5.00 15.93 33.72
CA GLU A 30 -6.29 16.17 34.37
C GLU A 30 -6.79 17.59 34.16
N GLY A 31 -8.09 17.79 34.11
CA GLY A 31 -8.75 19.09 34.08
C GLY A 31 -10.04 19.10 33.26
N GLY A 32 -10.88 20.13 33.46
CA GLY A 32 -12.09 20.35 32.66
C GLY A 32 -13.10 19.20 32.66
N GLY A 33 -13.09 18.35 33.69
CA GLY A 33 -13.96 17.17 33.73
C GLY A 33 -13.37 15.90 33.10
N TYR A 34 -12.13 15.97 32.60
CA TYR A 34 -11.44 14.87 31.94
C TYR A 34 -10.22 14.40 32.73
N LEU A 35 -9.97 13.09 32.63
CA LEU A 35 -8.69 12.44 32.92
C LEU A 35 -8.21 11.81 31.62
N ILE A 36 -7.10 12.23 31.08
CA ILE A 36 -6.58 11.76 29.80
C ILE A 36 -5.29 10.99 30.06
N SER A 37 -5.33 9.69 29.84
CA SER A 37 -4.21 8.78 30.01
C SER A 37 -3.97 8.01 28.70
N TRP A 38 -3.03 7.08 28.69
CA TRP A 38 -2.62 6.39 27.49
C TRP A 38 -2.13 4.97 27.78
N CYS A 39 -2.24 4.12 26.77
CA CYS A 39 -1.45 2.91 26.66
C CYS A 39 -0.05 3.25 26.11
N VAL A 40 0.84 2.29 26.08
CA VAL A 40 2.13 2.37 25.38
C VAL A 40 2.16 1.21 24.38
N GLY A 41 1.22 1.25 23.40
CA GLY A 41 0.85 0.09 22.61
C GLY A 41 0.21 -0.99 23.48
N HIS A 42 0.46 -2.27 23.18
CA HIS A 42 -0.06 -3.37 24.00
C HIS A 42 0.55 -3.37 25.41
N LEU A 43 -0.25 -3.02 26.43
CA LEU A 43 0.11 -3.15 27.85
C LEU A 43 -0.19 -4.55 28.35
N VAL A 44 -1.23 -5.17 27.80
CA VAL A 44 -1.71 -6.50 28.14
C VAL A 44 -1.65 -7.37 26.90
N GLU A 45 -1.19 -8.59 27.05
CA GLU A 45 -1.03 -9.58 25.98
C GLU A 45 -1.59 -10.93 26.41
N LEU A 46 -1.87 -11.82 25.45
CA LEU A 46 -2.15 -13.22 25.76
C LEU A 46 -0.93 -13.86 26.40
N ALA A 47 -1.13 -14.59 27.47
CA ALA A 47 -0.05 -15.21 28.23
C ALA A 47 0.76 -16.20 27.38
N GLN A 48 2.05 -16.33 27.67
CA GLN A 48 2.92 -17.30 27.02
C GLN A 48 2.52 -18.73 27.40
N ALA A 49 2.89 -19.71 26.58
CA ALA A 49 2.55 -21.11 26.79
C ALA A 49 2.92 -21.63 28.19
N ALA A 50 4.00 -21.15 28.76
CA ALA A 50 4.44 -21.55 30.12
C ALA A 50 3.45 -21.20 31.24
N ALA A 51 2.55 -20.25 31.02
CA ALA A 51 1.50 -19.91 31.98
C ALA A 51 0.41 -20.98 32.09
N TYR A 52 0.24 -21.79 31.06
CA TYR A 52 -0.78 -22.86 31.00
C TYR A 52 -0.34 -24.19 31.59
N GLY A 53 0.91 -24.32 32.06
CA GLY A 53 1.41 -25.50 32.74
C GLY A 53 2.91 -25.67 32.66
N GLU A 54 3.47 -26.33 33.70
CA GLU A 54 4.92 -26.61 33.82
C GLU A 54 5.47 -27.39 32.61
N GLN A 55 4.66 -28.31 32.04
CA GLN A 55 5.01 -29.12 30.87
C GLN A 55 5.29 -28.27 29.63
N TYR A 56 4.79 -27.05 29.57
CA TYR A 56 4.98 -26.15 28.45
C TYR A 56 6.20 -25.21 28.60
N LYS A 57 6.92 -25.25 29.73
CA LYS A 57 8.14 -24.48 29.89
C LYS A 57 9.26 -24.97 28.99
N LYS A 58 9.41 -26.29 28.86
CA LYS A 58 10.34 -26.91 27.93
C LYS A 58 9.62 -27.27 26.63
N TRP A 59 10.24 -26.96 25.49
CA TRP A 59 9.69 -27.35 24.23
C TRP A 59 9.91 -28.83 23.97
N SER A 60 8.85 -29.57 23.79
CA SER A 60 8.87 -30.97 23.43
C SER A 60 7.74 -31.31 22.48
N TYR A 61 7.94 -32.32 21.66
CA TYR A 61 6.94 -32.77 20.70
C TYR A 61 5.69 -33.34 21.41
N GLU A 62 5.89 -34.05 22.52
CA GLU A 62 4.84 -34.71 23.30
C GLU A 62 3.87 -33.72 23.96
N SER A 63 4.31 -32.48 24.15
CA SER A 63 3.48 -31.43 24.76
C SER A 63 2.57 -30.68 23.76
N LEU A 64 2.57 -31.08 22.50
CA LEU A 64 1.79 -30.45 21.45
C LEU A 64 0.55 -31.30 21.08
N PRO A 65 -0.57 -30.67 20.67
CA PRO A 65 -0.78 -29.23 20.58
C PRO A 65 -1.11 -28.58 21.93
N ILE A 66 -0.74 -27.29 22.08
CA ILE A 66 -1.14 -26.46 23.21
C ILE A 66 -2.43 -25.72 22.80
N LEU A 67 -3.54 -26.06 23.43
CA LEU A 67 -4.86 -25.51 23.17
C LEU A 67 -5.48 -25.04 24.49
N PRO A 68 -5.35 -23.76 24.85
CA PRO A 68 -5.93 -23.24 26.08
C PRO A 68 -7.46 -23.33 26.07
N GLU A 69 -8.06 -23.92 27.07
CA GLU A 69 -9.50 -23.88 27.31
C GLU A 69 -9.92 -22.51 27.84
N GLU A 70 -9.17 -22.00 28.82
CA GLU A 70 -9.32 -20.66 29.37
C GLU A 70 -8.10 -19.82 29.02
N TRP A 71 -8.35 -18.63 28.47
CA TRP A 71 -7.28 -17.72 28.06
C TRP A 71 -6.80 -16.89 29.23
N GLN A 72 -5.48 -16.85 29.41
CA GLN A 72 -4.81 -16.04 30.42
C GLN A 72 -4.16 -14.82 29.78
N TYR A 73 -4.09 -13.74 30.53
CA TYR A 73 -3.50 -12.48 30.10
C TYR A 73 -2.32 -12.12 30.99
N THR A 74 -1.35 -11.43 30.44
CA THR A 74 -0.15 -10.97 31.13
C THR A 74 0.07 -9.49 30.85
N VAL A 75 0.33 -8.71 31.89
CA VAL A 75 0.82 -7.33 31.74
C VAL A 75 2.31 -7.40 31.38
N ALA A 76 2.74 -6.64 30.37
CA ALA A 76 4.14 -6.55 29.99
C ALA A 76 4.97 -5.95 31.15
N ALA A 77 6.06 -6.62 31.54
CA ALA A 77 6.82 -6.28 32.75
C ALA A 77 7.39 -4.85 32.74
N ASP A 78 7.76 -4.34 31.56
CA ASP A 78 8.25 -2.97 31.37
C ASP A 78 7.14 -1.91 31.40
N LYS A 79 5.86 -2.32 31.45
CA LYS A 79 4.67 -1.46 31.36
C LYS A 79 3.76 -1.54 32.60
N GLU A 80 4.14 -2.30 33.61
CA GLU A 80 3.35 -2.50 34.83
C GLU A 80 2.97 -1.18 35.52
N LYS A 81 3.86 -0.19 35.54
CA LYS A 81 3.60 1.12 36.15
C LYS A 81 2.43 1.82 35.45
N GLN A 82 2.43 1.86 34.13
CA GLN A 82 1.37 2.53 33.37
C GLN A 82 0.04 1.77 33.48
N PHE A 83 0.09 0.44 33.48
CA PHE A 83 -1.10 -0.38 33.70
C PHE A 83 -1.71 -0.12 35.09
N ALA A 84 -0.88 -0.04 36.14
CA ALA A 84 -1.33 0.27 37.51
C ALA A 84 -2.00 1.64 37.56
N THR A 85 -1.43 2.67 36.91
CA THR A 85 -2.03 4.00 36.80
C THR A 85 -3.42 3.94 36.13
N LEU A 86 -3.53 3.25 34.98
CA LEU A 86 -4.82 3.12 34.28
C LEU A 86 -5.85 2.39 35.14
N LYS A 87 -5.45 1.32 35.82
CA LYS A 87 -6.31 0.56 36.73
C LYS A 87 -6.81 1.44 37.88
N GLU A 88 -5.95 2.25 38.50
CA GLU A 88 -6.33 3.19 39.56
C GLU A 88 -7.33 4.23 39.03
N LEU A 89 -7.04 4.85 37.88
CA LEU A 89 -7.94 5.84 37.27
C LEU A 89 -9.30 5.26 36.91
N MET A 90 -9.36 4.04 36.39
CA MET A 90 -10.62 3.35 36.07
C MET A 90 -11.49 3.12 37.31
N HIS A 91 -10.89 2.97 38.49
CA HIS A 91 -11.61 2.70 39.73
C HIS A 91 -11.86 3.95 40.59
N ARG A 92 -11.41 5.14 40.16
CA ARG A 92 -11.73 6.40 40.87
C ARG A 92 -13.23 6.60 40.97
N ALA A 93 -13.72 6.97 42.15
CA ALA A 93 -15.16 7.14 42.41
C ALA A 93 -15.78 8.29 41.60
N ASP A 94 -14.99 9.30 41.23
CA ASP A 94 -15.45 10.46 40.46
C ASP A 94 -15.42 10.23 38.92
N VAL A 95 -14.91 9.09 38.45
CA VAL A 95 -14.99 8.68 37.03
C VAL A 95 -16.31 8.00 36.77
N SER A 96 -17.13 8.55 35.87
CA SER A 96 -18.44 8.03 35.50
C SER A 96 -18.41 7.08 34.30
N GLU A 97 -17.50 7.29 33.36
CA GLU A 97 -17.38 6.48 32.13
C GLU A 97 -15.94 6.51 31.60
N VAL A 98 -15.62 5.54 30.74
CA VAL A 98 -14.30 5.39 30.13
C VAL A 98 -14.43 5.53 28.61
N VAL A 99 -13.66 6.44 28.02
CA VAL A 99 -13.63 6.67 26.59
C VAL A 99 -12.43 5.97 25.97
N ASN A 100 -12.69 5.00 25.10
CA ASN A 100 -11.67 4.41 24.24
C ASN A 100 -11.30 5.42 23.15
N ALA A 101 -10.13 6.02 23.25
CA ALA A 101 -9.53 6.93 22.28
C ALA A 101 -8.22 6.33 21.67
N CYS A 102 -8.08 5.00 21.71
CA CYS A 102 -7.06 4.31 20.92
C CYS A 102 -7.39 4.43 19.43
N ASP A 103 -6.40 4.17 18.59
CA ASP A 103 -6.55 4.27 17.13
C ASP A 103 -7.85 3.59 16.67
N ALA A 104 -8.55 4.23 15.74
CA ALA A 104 -9.83 3.73 15.25
C ALA A 104 -9.58 2.51 14.34
N GLY A 105 -9.80 1.31 14.86
CA GLY A 105 -9.52 0.05 14.18
C GLY A 105 -9.47 -1.14 15.12
N ARG A 106 -9.33 -2.34 14.55
CA ARG A 106 -9.31 -3.61 15.30
C ARG A 106 -8.24 -3.64 16.38
N GLU A 107 -7.04 -3.12 16.08
CA GLU A 107 -5.90 -3.17 17.00
C GLU A 107 -6.10 -2.25 18.19
N GLY A 108 -6.54 -0.99 17.95
CA GLY A 108 -6.84 -0.06 19.04
C GLY A 108 -7.99 -0.54 19.93
N GLU A 109 -8.98 -1.22 19.35
CA GLU A 109 -10.06 -1.85 20.13
C GLU A 109 -9.50 -2.98 21.01
N LEU A 110 -8.62 -3.84 20.47
CA LEU A 110 -7.99 -4.92 21.24
C LEU A 110 -7.12 -4.40 22.39
N ILE A 111 -6.28 -3.39 22.12
CA ILE A 111 -5.41 -2.76 23.13
C ILE A 111 -6.23 -2.24 24.30
N PHE A 112 -7.28 -1.47 24.00
CA PHE A 112 -8.13 -0.89 25.03
C PHE A 112 -8.88 -1.95 25.82
N ARG A 113 -9.55 -2.91 25.14
CA ARG A 113 -10.38 -3.92 25.81
C ARG A 113 -9.57 -4.84 26.70
N PHE A 114 -8.37 -5.23 26.29
CA PHE A 114 -7.49 -6.01 27.14
C PHE A 114 -7.15 -5.28 28.45
N VAL A 115 -6.84 -3.99 28.38
CA VAL A 115 -6.57 -3.18 29.57
C VAL A 115 -7.82 -3.04 30.44
N TYR A 116 -8.97 -2.75 29.81
CA TYR A 116 -10.25 -2.58 30.50
C TYR A 116 -10.69 -3.85 31.24
N GLU A 117 -10.61 -5.01 30.59
CA GLU A 117 -11.01 -6.31 31.15
C GLU A 117 -10.06 -6.75 32.26
N VAL A 118 -8.73 -6.68 32.03
CA VAL A 118 -7.73 -7.11 33.04
C VAL A 118 -7.66 -6.14 34.22
N ALA A 119 -7.99 -4.87 34.03
CA ALA A 119 -8.17 -3.94 35.13
C ALA A 119 -9.41 -4.26 35.97
N GLY A 120 -10.36 -5.03 35.45
CA GLY A 120 -11.64 -5.34 36.14
C GLY A 120 -12.59 -4.14 36.16
N CYS A 121 -12.55 -3.28 35.15
CA CYS A 121 -13.43 -2.11 35.06
C CYS A 121 -14.83 -2.53 34.61
N ASN A 122 -15.87 -1.94 35.22
CA ASN A 122 -17.28 -2.19 34.88
C ASN A 122 -18.03 -0.90 34.53
N LYS A 123 -17.32 0.21 34.33
CA LYS A 123 -17.94 1.51 34.00
C LYS A 123 -18.39 1.54 32.53
N PRO A 124 -19.38 2.34 32.17
CA PRO A 124 -19.80 2.51 30.78
C PRO A 124 -18.61 2.86 29.87
N MET A 125 -18.56 2.23 28.70
CA MET A 125 -17.55 2.52 27.66
C MET A 125 -18.15 3.40 26.58
N ARG A 126 -17.36 4.40 26.15
CA ARG A 126 -17.63 5.20 24.97
C ARG A 126 -16.49 5.05 23.99
N ARG A 127 -16.71 5.35 22.72
CA ARG A 127 -15.72 5.23 21.65
C ARG A 127 -15.54 6.55 20.91
N LEU A 128 -14.31 7.05 20.90
CA LEU A 128 -13.90 8.13 20.00
C LEU A 128 -13.41 7.51 18.70
N TRP A 129 -14.10 7.80 17.58
CA TRP A 129 -13.74 7.31 16.25
C TRP A 129 -13.40 8.48 15.34
N ILE A 130 -12.10 8.70 15.11
CA ILE A 130 -11.60 9.82 14.30
C ILE A 130 -10.46 9.34 13.38
N SER A 131 -10.39 9.91 12.17
CA SER A 131 -9.35 9.63 11.18
C SER A 131 -8.31 10.75 11.05
N SER A 132 -8.47 11.84 11.81
CA SER A 132 -7.54 12.98 11.86
C SER A 132 -7.33 13.44 13.30
N MET A 133 -6.13 13.94 13.59
CA MET A 133 -5.76 14.53 14.87
C MET A 133 -5.88 16.05 14.91
N GLU A 134 -6.54 16.66 13.93
CA GLU A 134 -6.87 18.09 13.95
C GLU A 134 -7.80 18.42 15.11
N ASP A 135 -7.65 19.60 15.71
CA ASP A 135 -8.46 20.03 16.86
C ASP A 135 -9.98 20.02 16.56
N SER A 136 -10.35 20.33 15.32
CA SER A 136 -11.75 20.29 14.86
C SER A 136 -12.31 18.86 14.86
N ALA A 137 -11.53 17.89 14.34
CA ALA A 137 -11.91 16.48 14.28
C ALA A 137 -12.01 15.87 15.69
N ILE A 138 -11.06 16.19 16.58
CA ILE A 138 -11.12 15.75 17.98
C ILE A 138 -12.38 16.30 18.67
N LYS A 139 -12.66 17.61 18.56
CA LYS A 139 -13.84 18.23 19.19
C LYS A 139 -15.14 17.66 18.64
N ALA A 140 -15.24 17.47 17.33
CA ALA A 140 -16.41 16.87 16.70
C ALA A 140 -16.61 15.42 17.18
N GLY A 141 -15.55 14.62 17.25
CA GLY A 141 -15.62 13.25 17.76
C GLY A 141 -16.02 13.16 19.23
N PHE A 142 -15.59 14.11 20.08
CA PHE A 142 -16.05 14.17 21.48
C PHE A 142 -17.51 14.63 21.63
N ALA A 143 -18.03 15.36 20.66
CA ALA A 143 -19.45 15.73 20.63
C ALA A 143 -20.34 14.55 20.18
N ASP A 144 -19.77 13.56 19.50
CA ASP A 144 -20.48 12.38 18.95
C ASP A 144 -19.78 11.06 19.33
N LEU A 145 -19.58 10.82 20.61
CA LEU A 145 -19.00 9.57 21.10
C LEU A 145 -19.94 8.38 20.89
N GLY A 146 -19.48 7.35 20.19
CA GLY A 146 -20.20 6.09 20.03
C GLY A 146 -20.38 5.31 21.35
N ASP A 147 -21.36 4.41 21.41
CA ASP A 147 -21.46 3.43 22.51
C ASP A 147 -20.37 2.37 22.32
N GLY A 148 -19.61 2.04 23.38
CA GLY A 148 -18.55 1.03 23.28
C GLY A 148 -19.05 -0.34 22.81
N ARG A 149 -20.31 -0.70 23.07
CA ARG A 149 -20.91 -1.98 22.67
C ARG A 149 -21.12 -2.11 21.16
N ASP A 150 -21.24 -1.02 20.44
CA ASP A 150 -21.36 -1.03 18.97
C ASP A 150 -20.10 -1.60 18.31
N TYR A 151 -18.98 -1.62 19.03
CA TYR A 151 -17.67 -2.13 18.60
C TYR A 151 -17.35 -3.55 19.11
N ASP A 152 -18.32 -4.26 19.73
CA ASP A 152 -18.10 -5.62 20.26
C ASP A 152 -17.76 -6.62 19.15
N ALA A 153 -18.38 -6.51 17.98
CA ALA A 153 -18.06 -7.36 16.83
C ALA A 153 -16.62 -7.11 16.31
N LEU A 154 -16.16 -5.85 16.33
CA LEU A 154 -14.81 -5.47 15.95
C LEU A 154 -13.80 -6.04 16.95
N TYR A 155 -14.07 -5.92 18.26
CA TYR A 155 -13.26 -6.55 19.32
C TYR A 155 -13.21 -8.07 19.18
N ALA A 156 -14.35 -8.72 18.98
CA ALA A 156 -14.40 -10.18 18.79
C ALA A 156 -13.57 -10.64 17.59
N SER A 157 -13.59 -9.89 16.48
CA SER A 157 -12.74 -10.15 15.32
C SER A 157 -11.26 -10.03 15.65
N ALA A 158 -10.87 -8.96 16.36
CA ALA A 158 -9.48 -8.74 16.78
C ALA A 158 -8.99 -9.83 17.75
N LEU A 159 -9.81 -10.19 18.74
CA LEU A 159 -9.53 -11.24 19.70
C LEU A 159 -9.39 -12.61 19.04
N CYS A 160 -10.31 -12.95 18.13
CA CYS A 160 -10.25 -14.21 17.37
C CYS A 160 -8.93 -14.29 16.59
N ARG A 161 -8.54 -13.21 15.93
CA ARG A 161 -7.26 -13.13 15.22
C ARG A 161 -6.07 -13.31 16.16
N ALA A 162 -6.04 -12.62 17.31
CA ALA A 162 -4.96 -12.74 18.29
C ALA A 162 -4.82 -14.18 18.79
N LYS A 163 -5.95 -14.83 19.12
CA LYS A 163 -5.98 -16.24 19.56
C LYS A 163 -5.52 -17.20 18.46
N ALA A 164 -5.96 -17.00 17.23
CA ALA A 164 -5.54 -17.82 16.09
C ALA A 164 -4.03 -17.67 15.80
N ASP A 165 -3.51 -16.43 15.82
CA ASP A 165 -2.08 -16.16 15.64
C ASP A 165 -1.27 -16.81 16.78
N TRP A 166 -1.76 -16.80 18.02
CA TRP A 166 -1.14 -17.45 19.16
C TRP A 166 -1.11 -18.99 19.00
N ILE A 167 -2.27 -19.61 18.71
CA ILE A 167 -2.38 -21.07 18.56
C ILE A 167 -1.46 -21.56 17.44
N ILE A 168 -1.57 -20.98 16.25
CA ILE A 168 -0.78 -21.42 15.10
C ILE A 168 0.69 -21.08 15.31
N GLY A 169 0.99 -19.86 15.75
CA GLY A 169 2.36 -19.39 15.93
C GLY A 169 3.13 -20.23 16.94
N ILE A 170 2.57 -20.46 18.14
CA ILE A 170 3.24 -21.20 19.20
C ILE A 170 3.37 -22.68 18.86
N ASN A 171 2.30 -23.32 18.43
CA ASN A 171 2.32 -24.77 18.16
C ASN A 171 3.22 -25.10 16.95
N ALA A 172 3.08 -24.39 15.84
CA ALA A 172 3.89 -24.63 14.65
C ALA A 172 5.36 -24.29 14.87
N THR A 173 5.67 -23.17 15.57
CA THR A 173 7.05 -22.82 15.92
C THR A 173 7.70 -23.92 16.76
N ARG A 174 7.02 -24.42 17.80
CA ARG A 174 7.56 -25.47 18.64
C ARG A 174 7.69 -26.80 17.90
N LEU A 175 6.67 -27.17 17.11
CA LEU A 175 6.69 -28.39 16.30
C LEU A 175 7.92 -28.44 15.39
N PHE A 176 8.07 -27.42 14.53
CA PHE A 176 9.18 -27.39 13.59
C PHE A 176 10.53 -27.23 14.29
N SER A 177 10.59 -26.48 15.39
CA SER A 177 11.83 -26.33 16.15
C SER A 177 12.27 -27.66 16.80
N CYS A 178 11.35 -28.46 17.33
CA CYS A 178 11.65 -29.78 17.86
C CYS A 178 12.04 -30.79 16.76
N LEU A 179 11.35 -30.75 15.60
CA LEU A 179 11.64 -31.67 14.50
C LEU A 179 13.02 -31.44 13.86
N TYR A 180 13.48 -30.20 13.80
CA TYR A 180 14.71 -29.81 13.12
C TYR A 180 15.86 -29.45 14.08
N ASP A 181 15.63 -29.57 15.39
CA ASP A 181 16.59 -29.18 16.44
C ASP A 181 17.18 -27.78 16.25
N LYS A 182 16.31 -26.86 15.82
CA LYS A 182 16.67 -25.47 15.51
C LYS A 182 15.46 -24.57 15.69
N THR A 183 15.61 -23.39 16.26
CA THR A 183 14.52 -22.41 16.36
C THR A 183 14.03 -22.01 14.99
N LEU A 184 12.81 -22.40 14.65
CA LEU A 184 12.12 -22.09 13.40
C LEU A 184 10.81 -21.40 13.71
N ASN A 185 10.80 -20.07 13.58
CA ASN A 185 9.62 -19.28 13.83
C ASN A 185 8.59 -19.44 12.70
N VAL A 186 7.35 -19.71 13.07
CA VAL A 186 6.21 -19.79 12.18
C VAL A 186 5.21 -18.70 12.51
N GLY A 187 4.71 -18.00 11.50
CA GLY A 187 3.72 -16.95 11.69
C GLY A 187 2.93 -16.68 10.42
N ARG A 188 1.73 -16.16 10.60
CA ARG A 188 0.74 -15.92 9.54
C ARG A 188 1.26 -15.04 8.40
N VAL A 189 2.11 -14.07 8.69
CA VAL A 189 2.67 -13.16 7.68
C VAL A 189 4.07 -13.60 7.27
N GLN A 190 4.96 -13.86 8.23
CA GLN A 190 6.37 -14.14 7.92
C GLN A 190 6.58 -15.44 7.13
N THR A 191 5.81 -16.49 7.41
CA THR A 191 5.99 -17.78 6.72
C THR A 191 5.53 -17.73 5.26
N PRO A 192 4.34 -17.21 4.91
CA PRO A 192 3.96 -17.02 3.52
C PRO A 192 4.89 -16.06 2.77
N THR A 193 5.38 -15.00 3.42
CA THR A 193 6.34 -14.08 2.82
C THR A 193 7.66 -14.78 2.49
N LEU A 194 8.18 -15.60 3.42
CA LEU A 194 9.38 -16.42 3.16
C LEU A 194 9.15 -17.39 2.01
N LYS A 195 7.97 -18.00 1.93
CA LYS A 195 7.59 -18.88 0.81
C LYS A 195 7.65 -18.15 -0.53
N MET A 196 7.10 -16.93 -0.63
CA MET A 196 7.18 -16.12 -1.85
C MET A 196 8.62 -15.84 -2.26
N LEU A 197 9.49 -15.52 -1.29
CA LEU A 197 10.91 -15.26 -1.54
C LEU A 197 11.65 -16.52 -2.00
N THR A 198 11.40 -17.67 -1.36
CA THR A 198 12.02 -18.95 -1.74
C THR A 198 11.57 -19.43 -3.10
N ASP A 199 10.27 -19.29 -3.44
CA ASP A 199 9.75 -19.63 -4.76
C ASP A 199 10.36 -18.75 -5.85
N ARG A 200 10.52 -17.45 -5.57
CA ARG A 200 11.20 -16.52 -6.48
C ARG A 200 12.66 -16.90 -6.66
N GLY A 201 13.36 -17.22 -5.58
CA GLY A 201 14.75 -17.69 -5.61
C GLY A 201 14.89 -18.97 -6.42
N ALA A 202 14.00 -19.94 -6.24
CA ALA A 202 13.95 -21.18 -7.02
C ALA A 202 13.71 -20.91 -8.52
N ALA A 203 12.77 -20.02 -8.84
CA ALA A 203 12.50 -19.62 -10.23
C ALA A 203 13.70 -18.96 -10.90
N ILE A 204 14.51 -18.20 -10.15
CA ILE A 204 15.74 -17.59 -10.64
C ILE A 204 16.83 -18.65 -10.83
N SER A 205 17.07 -19.51 -9.84
CA SER A 205 18.15 -20.49 -9.85
C SER A 205 17.95 -21.61 -10.88
N HIS A 206 16.70 -21.99 -11.15
CA HIS A 206 16.38 -23.02 -12.16
C HIS A 206 16.09 -22.44 -13.54
N PHE A 207 16.23 -21.12 -13.71
CA PHE A 207 15.97 -20.46 -14.98
C PHE A 207 16.98 -20.92 -16.04
N LYS A 208 16.44 -21.34 -17.18
CA LYS A 208 17.25 -21.66 -18.37
C LYS A 208 17.20 -20.50 -19.34
N LYS A 209 18.34 -19.89 -19.61
CA LYS A 209 18.48 -18.81 -20.56
C LYS A 209 18.35 -19.38 -21.97
N GLU A 210 17.36 -18.87 -22.71
CA GLU A 210 17.11 -19.24 -24.10
C GLU A 210 17.43 -18.07 -25.01
N LYS A 211 18.04 -18.37 -26.15
CA LYS A 211 18.34 -17.40 -27.19
C LYS A 211 17.18 -17.36 -28.17
N TYR A 212 16.84 -16.16 -28.65
CA TYR A 212 15.85 -15.96 -29.69
C TYR A 212 16.22 -14.76 -30.54
N TYR A 213 15.56 -14.64 -31.70
CA TYR A 213 15.82 -13.62 -32.69
C TYR A 213 14.54 -12.92 -33.10
N HIS A 214 14.67 -11.65 -33.51
CA HIS A 214 13.66 -10.90 -34.22
C HIS A 214 14.24 -10.36 -35.52
N VAL A 215 13.44 -10.33 -36.54
CA VAL A 215 13.70 -9.56 -37.74
C VAL A 215 12.96 -8.24 -37.59
N ARG A 216 13.63 -7.13 -37.81
CA ARG A 216 13.09 -5.77 -37.78
C ARG A 216 13.13 -5.21 -39.19
N LEU A 217 12.01 -4.66 -39.63
CA LEU A 217 11.90 -3.96 -40.91
C LEU A 217 11.87 -2.46 -40.65
N ASP A 218 12.67 -1.71 -41.42
CA ASP A 218 12.54 -0.26 -41.50
C ASP A 218 11.64 0.08 -42.68
N LEU A 219 10.51 0.70 -42.38
CA LEU A 219 9.46 1.04 -43.33
C LEU A 219 9.31 2.57 -43.38
N SER A 220 10.37 3.25 -43.79
CA SER A 220 10.44 4.71 -43.92
C SER A 220 10.15 5.44 -42.59
N GLY A 221 10.78 4.99 -41.52
CA GLY A 221 10.63 5.54 -40.17
C GLY A 221 9.63 4.81 -39.28
N ALA A 222 8.87 3.84 -39.83
CA ALA A 222 8.14 2.88 -39.00
C ALA A 222 8.97 1.60 -38.82
N GLU A 223 9.38 1.30 -37.60
CA GLU A 223 10.05 0.04 -37.29
C GLU A 223 9.00 -1.03 -36.98
N ALA A 224 8.92 -2.07 -37.81
CA ALA A 224 8.05 -3.22 -37.61
C ALA A 224 8.84 -4.46 -37.22
N VAL A 225 8.32 -5.26 -36.28
CA VAL A 225 9.00 -6.41 -35.69
C VAL A 225 8.12 -7.64 -35.79
N ASN A 226 8.70 -8.79 -36.18
CA ASN A 226 8.01 -10.08 -36.22
C ASN A 226 7.95 -10.74 -34.83
N GLU A 227 7.28 -11.88 -34.73
CA GLU A 227 7.30 -12.74 -33.56
C GLU A 227 8.69 -13.39 -33.34
N ARG A 228 8.88 -14.03 -32.20
CA ARG A 228 10.15 -14.67 -31.83
C ARG A 228 10.51 -15.84 -32.75
N ILE A 229 11.76 -15.85 -33.21
CA ILE A 229 12.37 -16.98 -33.94
C ILE A 229 13.44 -17.62 -33.06
N SER A 230 13.38 -18.93 -32.89
CA SER A 230 14.35 -19.68 -32.04
C SER A 230 15.68 -19.95 -32.75
N ASP A 231 15.69 -20.03 -34.07
CA ASP A 231 16.84 -20.38 -34.88
C ASP A 231 17.40 -19.21 -35.68
N ARG A 232 18.73 -19.01 -35.60
CA ARG A 232 19.42 -17.92 -36.32
C ARG A 232 19.31 -18.04 -37.81
N LYS A 233 19.42 -19.26 -38.34
CA LYS A 233 19.39 -19.50 -39.80
C LYS A 233 18.03 -19.15 -40.38
N THR A 234 16.97 -19.49 -39.66
CA THR A 234 15.60 -19.10 -40.01
C THR A 234 15.42 -17.58 -40.01
N ALA A 235 15.98 -16.90 -39.02
CA ALA A 235 15.93 -15.43 -38.95
C ALA A 235 16.71 -14.76 -40.10
N ASP A 236 17.91 -15.27 -40.42
CA ASP A 236 18.72 -14.76 -41.55
C ASP A 236 18.02 -15.06 -42.90
N GLY A 237 17.37 -16.22 -43.04
CA GLY A 237 16.57 -16.56 -44.22
C GLY A 237 15.37 -15.64 -44.40
N LEU A 238 14.63 -15.37 -43.31
CA LEU A 238 13.51 -14.42 -43.34
C LEU A 238 13.96 -13.00 -43.66
N LYS A 239 15.08 -12.55 -43.10
CA LYS A 239 15.69 -11.26 -43.43
C LYS A 239 15.93 -11.15 -44.94
N ALA A 240 16.64 -12.11 -45.53
CA ALA A 240 16.97 -12.10 -46.97
C ALA A 240 15.70 -12.15 -47.85
N ALA A 241 14.70 -12.92 -47.45
CA ALA A 241 13.41 -12.98 -48.13
C ALA A 241 12.67 -11.63 -48.08
N CYS A 242 12.67 -10.94 -46.93
CA CYS A 242 12.07 -9.62 -46.78
C CYS A 242 12.77 -8.53 -47.61
N GLU A 243 14.12 -8.55 -47.68
CA GLU A 243 14.91 -7.60 -48.44
C GLU A 243 14.69 -7.76 -49.96
N ALA A 244 14.24 -8.93 -50.41
CA ALA A 244 13.88 -9.19 -51.80
C ALA A 244 12.38 -9.11 -52.11
N ALA A 245 11.55 -8.83 -51.11
CA ALA A 245 10.09 -8.82 -51.20
C ALA A 245 9.52 -7.40 -51.03
N GLN A 246 8.22 -7.33 -51.08
CA GLN A 246 7.43 -6.14 -50.77
C GLN A 246 6.75 -6.33 -49.42
N ALA A 247 6.85 -5.34 -48.54
CA ALA A 247 6.04 -5.28 -47.35
C ALA A 247 4.76 -4.48 -47.62
N VAL A 248 3.62 -5.02 -47.22
CA VAL A 248 2.29 -4.42 -47.40
C VAL A 248 1.66 -4.18 -46.05
N CYS A 249 1.16 -2.98 -45.79
CA CYS A 249 0.34 -2.69 -44.63
C CYS A 249 -1.02 -3.36 -44.77
N VAL A 250 -1.22 -4.47 -44.04
CA VAL A 250 -2.46 -5.27 -44.13
C VAL A 250 -3.53 -4.85 -43.13
N SER A 251 -3.13 -4.14 -42.08
CA SER A 251 -4.05 -3.61 -41.08
C SER A 251 -3.47 -2.37 -40.41
N LEU A 252 -4.30 -1.36 -40.22
CA LEU A 252 -3.96 -0.14 -39.48
C LEU A 252 -5.07 0.16 -38.46
N THR A 253 -4.77 0.01 -37.18
CA THR A 253 -5.72 0.30 -36.09
C THR A 253 -5.28 1.55 -35.36
N LYS A 254 -6.16 2.53 -35.26
CA LYS A 254 -5.99 3.73 -34.42
C LYS A 254 -7.03 3.70 -33.32
N GLU A 255 -6.59 3.81 -32.07
CA GLU A 255 -7.46 3.70 -30.92
C GLU A 255 -7.12 4.78 -29.89
N GLU A 256 -8.11 5.64 -29.57
CA GLU A 256 -7.98 6.56 -28.45
C GLU A 256 -8.02 5.77 -27.14
N LYS A 257 -6.98 5.90 -26.33
CA LYS A 257 -6.87 5.28 -25.02
C LYS A 257 -6.84 6.33 -23.93
N ARG A 258 -7.59 6.06 -22.87
CA ARG A 258 -7.68 6.92 -21.70
C ARG A 258 -7.09 6.19 -20.49
N ALA A 259 -5.97 6.67 -19.97
CA ALA A 259 -5.40 6.20 -18.72
C ALA A 259 -5.98 7.03 -17.57
N ALA A 260 -6.83 6.39 -16.76
CA ALA A 260 -7.43 7.04 -15.60
C ALA A 260 -6.37 7.53 -14.61
N PRO A 261 -6.64 8.61 -13.86
CA PRO A 261 -5.82 9.04 -12.73
C PRO A 261 -5.60 7.93 -11.70
N PRO A 262 -4.47 7.93 -10.99
CA PRO A 262 -4.22 6.96 -9.94
C PRO A 262 -5.18 7.20 -8.76
N LYS A 263 -5.53 6.15 -8.04
CA LYS A 263 -6.27 6.27 -6.79
C LYS A 263 -5.38 6.94 -5.73
N LEU A 264 -6.01 7.44 -4.65
CA LEU A 264 -5.30 7.92 -3.48
C LEU A 264 -4.47 6.79 -2.83
N PHE A 265 -3.60 7.16 -1.90
CA PHE A 265 -2.82 6.15 -1.18
C PHE A 265 -3.62 5.49 -0.06
N ASP A 266 -3.61 4.16 -0.06
CA ASP A 266 -3.63 3.33 1.13
C ASP A 266 -2.19 3.13 1.66
N LEU A 267 -2.03 2.46 2.80
CA LEU A 267 -0.70 2.23 3.37
C LEU A 267 0.20 1.44 2.40
N THR A 268 -0.30 0.38 1.81
CA THR A 268 0.50 -0.51 0.94
C THR A 268 1.00 0.22 -0.30
N SER A 269 0.14 0.98 -0.95
CA SER A 269 0.50 1.76 -2.14
C SER A 269 1.46 2.91 -1.81
N LEU A 270 1.31 3.57 -0.65
CA LEU A 270 2.27 4.57 -0.18
C LEU A 270 3.66 3.95 0.06
N GLN A 271 3.72 2.80 0.74
CA GLN A 271 4.97 2.08 0.99
C GLN A 271 5.67 1.66 -0.31
N ARG A 272 4.90 1.16 -1.28
CA ARG A 272 5.43 0.77 -2.60
C ARG A 272 6.01 1.95 -3.37
N GLU A 273 5.30 3.06 -3.41
CA GLU A 273 5.75 4.24 -4.13
C GLU A 273 6.94 4.91 -3.43
N ALA A 274 6.93 4.99 -2.09
CA ALA A 274 8.07 5.51 -1.32
C ALA A 274 9.34 4.64 -1.48
N ASN A 275 9.18 3.31 -1.54
CA ASN A 275 10.30 2.41 -1.84
C ASN A 275 10.84 2.64 -3.25
N LYS A 276 9.95 2.78 -4.24
CA LYS A 276 10.31 2.99 -5.64
C LYS A 276 11.06 4.32 -5.85
N ILE A 277 10.57 5.40 -5.24
CA ILE A 277 11.09 6.77 -5.47
C ILE A 277 12.29 7.07 -4.56
N TYR A 278 12.20 6.71 -3.28
CA TYR A 278 13.16 7.12 -2.24
C TYR A 278 13.99 5.95 -1.68
N GLY A 279 13.67 4.71 -2.04
CA GLY A 279 14.31 3.52 -1.47
C GLY A 279 13.93 3.25 0.00
N TYR A 280 12.90 3.88 0.53
CA TYR A 280 12.47 3.67 1.92
C TYR A 280 11.89 2.28 2.09
N THR A 281 12.21 1.64 3.22
CA THR A 281 11.56 0.38 3.59
C THR A 281 10.09 0.59 3.95
N ALA A 282 9.30 -0.48 3.89
CA ALA A 282 7.91 -0.44 4.32
C ALA A 282 7.76 0.06 5.76
N LYS A 283 8.67 -0.40 6.66
CA LYS A 283 8.70 0.06 8.04
C LYS A 283 9.02 1.54 8.16
N GLN A 284 10.08 2.02 7.49
CA GLN A 284 10.45 3.44 7.51
C GLN A 284 9.31 4.32 7.01
N THR A 285 8.65 3.93 5.92
CA THR A 285 7.50 4.66 5.38
C THR A 285 6.35 4.76 6.39
N LEU A 286 6.02 3.64 7.05
CA LEU A 286 4.98 3.64 8.08
C LEU A 286 5.36 4.51 9.28
N ASP A 287 6.59 4.41 9.77
CA ASP A 287 7.08 5.19 10.92
C ASP A 287 7.04 6.71 10.62
N LEU A 288 7.44 7.09 9.40
CA LEU A 288 7.38 8.49 8.94
C LEU A 288 5.93 8.99 8.79
N ALA A 289 5.06 8.18 8.18
CA ALA A 289 3.65 8.53 8.03
C ALA A 289 2.94 8.63 9.39
N GLN A 290 3.27 7.75 10.33
CA GLN A 290 2.77 7.81 11.70
C GLN A 290 3.24 9.08 12.43
N THR A 291 4.51 9.46 12.26
CA THR A 291 5.04 10.72 12.81
C THR A 291 4.32 11.95 12.24
N LEU A 292 4.05 11.96 10.94
CA LEU A 292 3.31 13.03 10.28
C LEU A 292 1.84 13.10 10.76
N TYR A 293 1.20 11.96 10.99
CA TYR A 293 -0.12 11.88 11.59
C TYR A 293 -0.13 12.48 13.01
N GLU A 294 0.82 12.10 13.86
CA GLU A 294 0.96 12.62 15.22
C GLU A 294 1.29 14.13 15.24
N LYS A 295 1.98 14.63 14.20
CA LYS A 295 2.17 16.06 13.92
C LYS A 295 0.94 16.75 13.29
N ARG A 296 -0.14 16.02 13.05
CA ARG A 296 -1.39 16.50 12.44
C ARG A 296 -1.25 16.92 10.97
N LEU A 297 -0.18 16.54 10.29
CA LEU A 297 0.10 16.93 8.90
C LEU A 297 -0.42 15.92 7.89
N LEU A 298 -0.73 14.70 8.32
CA LEU A 298 -1.23 13.60 7.50
C LEU A 298 -2.42 12.95 8.20
N THR A 299 -3.35 12.38 7.44
CA THR A 299 -4.45 11.55 7.98
C THR A 299 -3.91 10.19 8.45
N TYR A 300 -4.74 9.40 9.12
CA TYR A 300 -4.32 8.13 9.72
C TYR A 300 -3.71 7.17 8.68
N PRO A 301 -2.47 6.70 8.87
CA PRO A 301 -1.75 6.00 7.82
C PRO A 301 -2.09 4.51 7.68
N ARG A 302 -2.69 3.88 8.70
CA ARG A 302 -3.01 2.45 8.64
C ARG A 302 -4.41 2.23 8.07
N THR A 303 -4.58 2.56 6.82
CA THR A 303 -5.84 2.38 6.07
C THR A 303 -5.60 1.48 4.85
N ASP A 304 -6.62 0.73 4.49
CA ASP A 304 -6.70 -0.05 3.26
C ASP A 304 -7.57 0.63 2.18
N SER A 305 -8.17 1.78 2.51
CA SER A 305 -8.97 2.55 1.57
C SER A 305 -8.09 3.47 0.71
N ALA A 306 -8.43 3.52 -0.57
CA ALA A 306 -7.86 4.45 -1.54
C ALA A 306 -8.88 5.54 -1.96
N PHE A 307 -9.89 5.79 -1.12
CA PHE A 307 -10.96 6.76 -1.34
C PHE A 307 -11.22 7.60 -0.09
N LEU A 308 -11.82 8.76 -0.28
CA LEU A 308 -12.37 9.61 0.78
C LEU A 308 -13.87 9.36 0.91
N THR A 309 -14.44 9.75 2.03
CA THR A 309 -15.90 9.75 2.21
C THR A 309 -16.54 10.93 1.48
N ASP A 310 -17.82 10.80 1.12
CA ASP A 310 -18.51 11.81 0.29
C ASP A 310 -18.60 13.18 0.96
N ASP A 311 -18.67 13.22 2.29
CA ASP A 311 -18.67 14.45 3.11
C ASP A 311 -17.32 15.20 3.11
N MET A 312 -16.24 14.56 2.68
CA MET A 312 -14.92 15.18 2.62
C MET A 312 -14.68 16.02 1.34
N GLY A 313 -15.64 16.11 0.43
CA GLY A 313 -15.47 16.80 -0.84
C GLY A 313 -14.92 18.23 -0.71
N ASP A 314 -15.52 19.06 0.16
CA ASP A 314 -15.06 20.44 0.40
C ASP A 314 -13.66 20.50 1.02
N THR A 315 -13.37 19.60 1.97
CA THR A 315 -12.05 19.53 2.60
C THR A 315 -10.98 19.13 1.61
N ALA A 316 -11.26 18.13 0.78
CA ALA A 316 -10.35 17.67 -0.27
C ALA A 316 -10.08 18.78 -1.31
N ALA A 317 -11.11 19.51 -1.73
CA ALA A 317 -10.97 20.62 -2.67
C ALA A 317 -10.06 21.73 -2.11
N LYS A 318 -10.26 22.13 -0.84
CA LYS A 318 -9.42 23.10 -0.16
C LYS A 318 -7.98 22.60 0.00
N THR A 319 -7.81 21.32 0.31
CA THR A 319 -6.49 20.70 0.44
C THR A 319 -5.76 20.69 -0.91
N VAL A 320 -6.43 20.35 -2.01
CA VAL A 320 -5.85 20.41 -3.37
C VAL A 320 -5.44 21.85 -3.73
N SER A 321 -6.29 22.85 -3.46
CA SER A 321 -5.96 24.25 -3.72
C SER A 321 -4.68 24.68 -2.95
N MET A 322 -4.63 24.41 -1.65
CA MET A 322 -3.47 24.69 -0.80
C MET A 322 -2.20 23.98 -1.30
N LEU A 323 -2.30 22.73 -1.73
CA LEU A 323 -1.17 21.96 -2.25
C LEU A 323 -0.69 22.51 -3.59
N SER A 324 -1.61 22.95 -4.46
CA SER A 324 -1.28 23.55 -5.75
C SER A 324 -0.46 24.84 -5.61
N GLU A 325 -0.71 25.62 -4.56
CA GLU A 325 0.07 26.83 -4.23
C GLU A 325 1.42 26.50 -3.57
N LYS A 326 1.49 25.39 -2.80
CA LYS A 326 2.62 25.10 -1.92
C LYS A 326 3.66 24.17 -2.54
N LEU A 327 3.26 23.32 -3.49
CA LEU A 327 4.17 22.32 -4.07
C LEU A 327 4.85 22.87 -5.34
N PRO A 328 6.20 22.91 -5.39
CA PRO A 328 6.95 23.57 -6.47
C PRO A 328 6.65 23.02 -7.87
N PHE A 329 6.32 21.73 -8.01
CA PHE A 329 6.02 21.13 -9.31
C PHE A 329 4.71 21.63 -9.94
N MET A 330 3.86 22.30 -9.17
CA MET A 330 2.62 22.91 -9.61
C MET A 330 2.79 24.32 -10.17
N GLU A 331 3.95 24.95 -9.98
CA GLU A 331 4.21 26.29 -10.49
C GLU A 331 4.04 26.35 -12.01
N GLY A 332 3.12 27.20 -12.48
CA GLY A 332 2.78 27.32 -13.90
C GLY A 332 2.09 26.08 -14.50
N ALA A 333 1.56 25.17 -13.70
CA ALA A 333 0.75 24.06 -14.19
C ALA A 333 -0.70 24.51 -14.42
N GLU A 334 -1.26 24.23 -15.60
CA GLU A 334 -2.69 24.32 -15.82
C GLU A 334 -3.36 23.06 -15.25
N PHE A 335 -4.28 23.25 -14.31
CA PHE A 335 -4.89 22.15 -13.59
C PHE A 335 -6.31 22.52 -13.13
N THR A 336 -7.28 21.72 -13.54
CA THR A 336 -8.67 21.81 -13.07
C THR A 336 -9.00 20.54 -12.28
N PRO A 337 -9.10 20.63 -10.94
CA PRO A 337 -9.31 19.44 -10.12
C PRO A 337 -10.75 18.93 -10.21
N ASP A 338 -10.91 17.61 -10.35
CA ASP A 338 -12.16 16.89 -10.20
C ASP A 338 -12.09 15.98 -8.97
N ILE A 339 -12.48 16.51 -7.83
CA ILE A 339 -12.45 15.82 -6.55
C ILE A 339 -13.42 14.64 -6.51
N SER A 340 -14.51 14.66 -7.28
CA SER A 340 -15.55 13.62 -7.28
C SER A 340 -14.96 12.22 -7.53
N ARG A 341 -13.86 12.12 -8.27
CA ARG A 341 -13.15 10.86 -8.55
C ARG A 341 -12.50 10.23 -7.34
N THR A 342 -12.25 11.03 -6.30
CA THR A 342 -11.58 10.58 -5.07
C THR A 342 -12.58 10.16 -4.00
N LEU A 343 -13.88 10.43 -4.19
CA LEU A 343 -14.94 10.21 -3.22
C LEU A 343 -15.66 8.89 -3.51
N ASP A 344 -15.80 8.04 -2.52
CA ASP A 344 -16.65 6.84 -2.55
C ASP A 344 -16.76 6.27 -1.13
N SER A 345 -17.77 6.71 -0.37
CA SER A 345 -18.00 6.26 1.01
C SER A 345 -18.20 4.74 1.11
N SER A 346 -18.69 4.08 0.05
CA SER A 346 -18.89 2.61 0.05
C SER A 346 -17.59 1.81 0.05
N LYS A 347 -16.47 2.46 -0.29
CA LYS A 347 -15.12 1.87 -0.33
C LYS A 347 -14.23 2.34 0.82
N VAL A 348 -14.81 3.04 1.77
CA VAL A 348 -14.13 3.41 3.02
C VAL A 348 -14.66 2.49 4.12
N SER A 349 -13.75 1.70 4.72
CA SER A 349 -14.07 0.82 5.84
C SER A 349 -13.91 1.55 7.18
N ASP A 350 -12.76 1.39 7.81
CA ASP A 350 -12.45 2.00 9.10
C ASP A 350 -11.92 3.44 8.95
N HIS A 351 -11.10 3.68 7.92
CA HIS A 351 -10.48 4.95 7.62
C HIS A 351 -10.47 5.23 6.12
N HIS A 352 -10.57 6.51 5.77
CA HIS A 352 -10.36 6.97 4.40
C HIS A 352 -8.87 6.95 3.98
N ALA A 353 -8.60 7.25 2.73
CA ALA A 353 -7.25 7.30 2.15
C ALA A 353 -6.33 8.29 2.88
N ILE A 354 -5.02 8.07 2.69
CA ILE A 354 -3.96 8.92 3.26
C ILE A 354 -3.84 10.21 2.42
N ILE A 355 -4.12 11.34 3.06
CA ILE A 355 -3.97 12.68 2.46
C ILE A 355 -3.33 13.66 3.46
N PRO A 356 -2.67 14.73 2.99
CA PRO A 356 -2.28 15.83 3.85
C PRO A 356 -3.48 16.53 4.48
N THR A 357 -3.30 17.10 5.65
CA THR A 357 -4.33 17.89 6.35
C THR A 357 -4.16 19.39 6.07
N MET A 358 -5.15 20.19 6.44
CA MET A 358 -5.12 21.64 6.33
C MET A 358 -4.10 22.31 7.28
N GLU A 359 -3.60 21.61 8.30
CA GLU A 359 -2.50 22.12 9.15
C GLU A 359 -1.21 22.37 8.35
N LEU A 360 -1.05 21.71 7.20
CA LEU A 360 0.04 21.94 6.28
C LEU A 360 0.09 23.40 5.76
N ALA A 361 -1.05 24.08 5.66
CA ALA A 361 -1.09 25.49 5.26
C ALA A 361 -0.23 26.39 6.18
N LYS A 362 -0.19 26.07 7.48
CA LYS A 362 0.53 26.81 8.52
C LYS A 362 1.97 26.33 8.72
N THR A 363 2.36 25.23 8.07
CA THR A 363 3.65 24.58 8.27
C THR A 363 4.62 24.97 7.16
N ASP A 364 5.82 25.40 7.54
CA ASP A 364 6.92 25.57 6.58
C ASP A 364 7.58 24.22 6.32
N LEU A 365 7.47 23.74 5.09
CA LEU A 365 8.06 22.47 4.65
C LEU A 365 9.58 22.42 4.82
N ALA A 366 10.26 23.57 4.84
CA ALA A 366 11.71 23.63 5.04
C ALA A 366 12.14 23.26 6.46
N THR A 367 11.23 23.35 7.43
CA THR A 367 11.51 23.00 8.84
C THR A 367 11.38 21.51 9.13
N LEU A 368 10.79 20.72 8.22
CA LEU A 368 10.62 19.29 8.38
C LEU A 368 11.91 18.54 7.99
N PRO A 369 12.22 17.43 8.67
CA PRO A 369 13.23 16.48 8.20
C PRO A 369 12.95 16.05 6.76
N GLU A 370 13.99 15.88 5.94
CA GLU A 370 13.86 15.56 4.51
C GLU A 370 13.00 14.31 4.26
N SER A 371 13.15 13.28 5.10
CA SER A 371 12.37 12.06 4.98
C SER A 371 10.87 12.26 5.24
N GLU A 372 10.51 13.08 6.21
CA GLU A 372 9.11 13.43 6.49
C GLU A 372 8.53 14.28 5.36
N LYS A 373 9.30 15.29 4.89
CA LYS A 373 8.93 16.12 3.75
C LYS A 373 8.68 15.28 2.50
N ASN A 374 9.52 14.28 2.22
CA ASN A 374 9.36 13.39 1.10
C ASN A 374 8.04 12.62 1.13
N ILE A 375 7.67 12.02 2.28
CA ILE A 375 6.40 11.30 2.43
C ILE A 375 5.21 12.25 2.31
N LEU A 376 5.28 13.42 2.94
CA LEU A 376 4.21 14.41 2.90
C LEU A 376 3.99 14.95 1.48
N THR A 377 5.09 15.27 0.77
CA THR A 377 5.04 15.74 -0.62
C THR A 377 4.49 14.64 -1.55
N LEU A 378 4.89 13.39 -1.33
CA LEU A 378 4.40 12.25 -2.10
C LEU A 378 2.89 12.04 -1.92
N ALA A 379 2.38 12.13 -0.69
CA ALA A 379 0.95 12.05 -0.41
C ALA A 379 0.18 13.23 -1.03
N GLY A 380 0.73 14.44 -0.95
CA GLY A 380 0.15 15.62 -1.59
C GLY A 380 0.12 15.54 -3.11
N ALA A 381 1.22 15.10 -3.71
CA ALA A 381 1.29 14.88 -5.16
C ALA A 381 0.26 13.84 -5.63
N ARG A 382 0.09 12.76 -4.87
CA ARG A 382 -0.91 11.73 -5.19
C ARG A 382 -2.34 12.27 -5.14
N LEU A 383 -2.68 13.13 -4.19
CA LEU A 383 -3.99 13.77 -4.12
C LEU A 383 -4.24 14.66 -5.36
N ILE A 384 -3.24 15.43 -5.78
CA ILE A 384 -3.30 16.24 -6.99
C ILE A 384 -3.50 15.35 -8.22
N PHE A 385 -2.70 14.29 -8.38
CA PHE A 385 -2.82 13.38 -9.52
C PHE A 385 -4.19 12.69 -9.57
N ALA A 386 -4.71 12.26 -8.42
CA ALA A 386 -6.00 11.58 -8.34
C ALA A 386 -7.18 12.49 -8.72
N ALA A 387 -7.05 13.79 -8.48
CA ALA A 387 -8.04 14.79 -8.86
C ALA A 387 -7.84 15.34 -10.28
N ALA A 388 -6.78 14.94 -11.00
CA ALA A 388 -6.48 15.45 -12.33
C ALA A 388 -7.26 14.75 -13.44
N GLU A 389 -7.19 15.31 -14.64
CA GLU A 389 -7.81 14.73 -15.82
C GLU A 389 -7.08 13.44 -16.27
N PRO A 390 -7.78 12.53 -16.98
CA PRO A 390 -7.15 11.37 -17.57
C PRO A 390 -6.05 11.74 -18.57
N HIS A 391 -5.02 10.89 -18.65
CA HIS A 391 -4.06 10.96 -19.74
C HIS A 391 -4.66 10.30 -20.98
N ILE A 392 -4.75 11.05 -22.10
CA ILE A 392 -5.35 10.59 -23.34
C ILE A 392 -4.27 10.50 -24.42
N PHE A 393 -4.23 9.38 -25.12
CA PHE A 393 -3.30 9.15 -26.21
C PHE A 393 -3.94 8.30 -27.30
N GLU A 394 -3.51 8.51 -28.53
CA GLU A 394 -3.81 7.63 -29.66
C GLU A 394 -2.75 6.51 -29.70
N ALA A 395 -3.21 5.26 -29.64
CA ALA A 395 -2.39 4.09 -29.87
C ALA A 395 -2.59 3.62 -31.32
N VAL A 396 -1.50 3.60 -32.07
CA VAL A 396 -1.50 3.13 -33.45
C VAL A 396 -0.84 1.76 -33.51
N THR A 397 -1.49 0.80 -34.13
CA THR A 397 -0.93 -0.51 -34.42
C THR A 397 -1.05 -0.77 -35.91
N ALA A 398 0.09 -0.89 -36.58
CA ALA A 398 0.15 -1.25 -37.99
C ALA A 398 0.72 -2.67 -38.13
N VAL A 399 0.04 -3.53 -38.88
CA VAL A 399 0.48 -4.88 -39.22
C VAL A 399 0.88 -4.90 -40.68
N PHE A 400 2.05 -5.40 -40.94
CA PHE A 400 2.62 -5.54 -42.27
C PHE A 400 2.82 -7.00 -42.62
N SER A 401 2.49 -7.42 -43.82
CA SER A 401 2.86 -8.72 -44.36
C SER A 401 4.08 -8.57 -45.27
N CYS A 402 5.14 -9.35 -45.04
CA CYS A 402 6.32 -9.40 -45.87
C CYS A 402 6.89 -10.82 -45.86
N ALA A 403 7.14 -11.38 -47.08
CA ALA A 403 7.63 -12.77 -47.23
C ALA A 403 6.82 -13.77 -46.37
N ASP A 404 5.50 -13.75 -46.50
CA ASP A 404 4.51 -14.60 -45.79
C ASP A 404 4.61 -14.52 -44.24
N THR A 405 5.21 -13.46 -43.71
CA THR A 405 5.37 -13.26 -42.26
C THR A 405 4.78 -11.92 -41.84
N GLU A 406 4.11 -11.88 -40.69
CA GLU A 406 3.55 -10.66 -40.10
C GLU A 406 4.59 -9.92 -39.25
N PHE A 407 4.62 -8.60 -39.46
CA PHE A 407 5.43 -7.64 -38.69
C PHE A 407 4.53 -6.58 -38.09
N THR A 408 4.75 -6.22 -36.84
CA THR A 408 3.94 -5.22 -36.15
C THR A 408 4.76 -3.99 -35.78
N ALA A 409 4.29 -2.81 -36.20
CA ALA A 409 4.76 -1.52 -35.71
C ALA A 409 3.74 -0.93 -34.73
N ARG A 410 4.19 -0.26 -33.67
CA ARG A 410 3.33 0.38 -32.67
C ARG A 410 3.78 1.81 -32.45
N GLY A 411 2.81 2.71 -32.44
CA GLY A 411 2.98 4.11 -32.15
C GLY A 411 2.10 4.59 -31.00
N LYS A 412 2.49 5.71 -30.42
CA LYS A 412 1.76 6.40 -29.37
C LYS A 412 1.93 7.90 -29.56
N THR A 413 0.82 8.60 -29.73
CA THR A 413 0.77 10.06 -29.81
C THR A 413 -0.03 10.58 -28.63
N ILE A 414 0.52 11.50 -27.85
CA ILE A 414 -0.15 12.07 -26.68
C ILE A 414 -1.13 13.14 -27.16
N LEU A 415 -2.42 12.98 -26.83
CA LEU A 415 -3.48 13.93 -27.14
C LEU A 415 -3.74 14.90 -25.97
N ALA A 416 -3.68 14.39 -24.73
CA ALA A 416 -3.79 15.19 -23.52
C ALA A 416 -2.88 14.62 -22.43
N GLY A 417 -2.01 15.44 -21.84
CA GLY A 417 -1.06 15.05 -20.80
C GLY A 417 -1.76 14.56 -19.53
N GLY A 418 -2.79 15.29 -19.10
CA GLY A 418 -3.55 14.97 -17.90
C GLY A 418 -2.67 14.76 -16.68
N TRP A 419 -3.05 13.83 -15.80
CA TRP A 419 -2.31 13.54 -14.57
C TRP A 419 -0.84 13.11 -14.79
N LYS A 420 -0.52 12.51 -15.94
CA LYS A 420 0.86 12.08 -16.23
C LYS A 420 1.81 13.23 -16.47
N GLU A 421 1.32 14.35 -17.00
CA GLU A 421 2.13 15.55 -17.11
C GLU A 421 2.48 16.12 -15.73
N LEU A 422 1.54 16.11 -14.78
CA LEU A 422 1.80 16.51 -13.41
C LEU A 422 2.77 15.55 -12.71
N GLU A 423 2.62 14.24 -12.94
CA GLU A 423 3.57 13.24 -12.45
C GLU A 423 4.97 13.46 -13.01
N ARG A 424 5.11 13.75 -14.30
CA ARG A 424 6.39 14.07 -14.94
C ARG A 424 7.06 15.30 -14.31
N ARG A 425 6.27 16.36 -14.05
CA ARG A 425 6.75 17.56 -13.34
C ARG A 425 7.20 17.23 -11.93
N PHE A 426 6.43 16.46 -11.18
CA PHE A 426 6.82 16.00 -9.84
C PHE A 426 8.13 15.21 -9.87
N ARG A 427 8.24 14.22 -10.77
CA ARG A 427 9.47 13.40 -10.91
C ARG A 427 10.69 14.24 -11.29
N ALA A 428 10.53 15.31 -12.06
CA ALA A 428 11.60 16.23 -12.39
C ALA A 428 12.16 17.01 -11.18
N THR A 429 11.40 17.13 -10.08
CA THR A 429 11.87 17.76 -8.84
C THR A 429 12.69 16.80 -7.96
N LEU A 430 12.65 15.49 -8.23
CA LEU A 430 13.34 14.49 -7.43
C LEU A 430 14.84 14.48 -7.74
N LYS A 431 15.66 14.43 -6.70
CA LYS A 431 17.12 14.27 -6.85
C LYS A 431 17.44 12.81 -7.12
N GLY A 432 17.77 12.46 -8.35
CA GLY A 432 18.18 11.11 -8.72
C GLY A 432 17.95 10.83 -10.21
N LYS A 433 18.59 9.79 -10.75
CA LYS A 433 18.26 9.30 -12.09
C LYS A 433 16.93 8.55 -12.01
N PRO A 434 15.98 8.84 -12.90
CA PRO A 434 14.76 8.02 -12.99
C PRO A 434 15.17 6.56 -13.27
N ASP A 435 14.44 5.61 -12.66
CA ASP A 435 14.63 4.19 -12.97
C ASP A 435 14.37 4.02 -14.48
N PRO A 436 15.27 3.38 -15.24
CA PRO A 436 15.05 3.12 -16.67
C PRO A 436 13.71 2.40 -16.95
N GLU A 437 13.20 1.62 -16.00
CA GLU A 437 11.89 0.96 -16.14
C GLU A 437 10.69 1.91 -16.06
N ASP A 438 10.85 3.06 -15.43
CA ASP A 438 9.80 4.09 -15.34
C ASP A 438 9.66 4.91 -16.63
N THR A 439 10.66 4.88 -17.48
CA THR A 439 10.67 5.60 -18.76
C THR A 439 10.33 4.72 -19.96
N GLU A 440 10.41 3.39 -19.83
CA GLU A 440 10.02 2.47 -20.90
C GLU A 440 8.48 2.41 -21.05
N GLY A 441 7.95 3.17 -21.99
CA GLY A 441 6.54 3.14 -22.40
C GLY A 441 5.75 4.43 -22.18
N ASP A 442 6.30 5.43 -21.49
CA ASP A 442 5.68 6.74 -21.34
C ASP A 442 6.10 7.75 -22.41
N GLY A 443 7.13 7.44 -23.21
CA GLY A 443 7.57 8.28 -24.32
C GLY A 443 6.60 8.27 -25.48
N GLU A 444 6.55 9.39 -26.17
CA GLU A 444 5.91 9.52 -27.47
C GLU A 444 6.74 8.76 -28.51
N ASN A 445 6.10 7.89 -29.27
CA ASN A 445 6.67 7.18 -30.41
C ASN A 445 5.72 7.31 -31.57
N THR A 446 5.77 8.44 -32.24
CA THR A 446 4.87 8.73 -33.35
C THR A 446 5.31 7.95 -34.57
N LEU A 447 4.40 7.13 -35.12
CA LEU A 447 4.61 6.51 -36.43
C LEU A 447 4.39 7.56 -37.54
N PRO A 448 5.07 7.41 -38.71
CA PRO A 448 4.75 8.21 -39.87
C PRO A 448 3.29 7.96 -40.31
N GLU A 449 2.75 8.82 -41.17
CA GLU A 449 1.43 8.57 -41.77
C GLU A 449 1.46 7.27 -42.56
N LEU A 450 0.59 6.34 -42.18
CA LEU A 450 0.43 5.03 -42.78
C LEU A 450 -1.01 4.86 -43.26
N THR A 451 -1.17 4.10 -44.35
CA THR A 451 -2.50 3.71 -44.89
C THR A 451 -2.53 2.21 -45.14
N GLU A 452 -3.70 1.61 -44.99
CA GLU A 452 -3.90 0.21 -45.38
C GLU A 452 -3.68 0.04 -46.89
N GLY A 453 -3.01 -1.04 -47.28
CA GLY A 453 -2.58 -1.29 -48.65
C GLY A 453 -1.28 -0.59 -49.05
N GLN A 454 -0.73 0.31 -48.22
CA GLN A 454 0.56 0.95 -48.48
C GLN A 454 1.67 -0.08 -48.59
N THR A 455 2.52 0.09 -49.60
CA THR A 455 3.57 -0.86 -49.94
C THR A 455 4.97 -0.27 -49.80
N PHE A 456 5.89 -1.08 -49.36
CA PHE A 456 7.30 -0.76 -49.18
C PHE A 456 8.12 -1.79 -49.94
N ILE A 457 8.81 -1.38 -50.97
CA ILE A 457 9.59 -2.28 -51.85
C ILE A 457 10.98 -2.45 -51.24
N ASN A 458 11.44 -3.70 -51.14
CA ASN A 458 12.76 -4.06 -50.63
C ASN A 458 13.11 -3.37 -49.28
N PRO A 459 12.29 -3.56 -48.22
CA PRO A 459 12.53 -2.89 -46.97
C PRO A 459 13.89 -3.31 -46.37
N ALA A 460 14.58 -2.37 -45.74
CA ALA A 460 15.77 -2.71 -45.02
C ALA A 460 15.43 -3.62 -43.83
N ALA A 461 16.09 -4.77 -43.71
CA ALA A 461 15.80 -5.72 -42.66
C ALA A 461 17.04 -6.00 -41.79
N LYS A 462 16.83 -6.11 -40.48
CA LYS A 462 17.88 -6.36 -39.50
C LYS A 462 17.51 -7.49 -38.55
N VAL A 463 18.36 -8.49 -38.37
CA VAL A 463 18.23 -9.50 -37.36
C VAL A 463 18.78 -8.97 -36.03
N THR A 464 18.00 -9.05 -34.97
CA THR A 464 18.42 -8.73 -33.60
C THR A 464 18.41 -9.99 -32.75
N GLU A 465 19.48 -10.19 -31.96
CA GLU A 465 19.63 -11.31 -31.04
C GLU A 465 19.21 -10.91 -29.64
N HIS A 466 18.43 -11.73 -29.01
CA HIS A 466 17.90 -11.53 -27.66
C HIS A 466 18.04 -12.80 -26.82
N PHE A 467 17.94 -12.63 -25.53
CA PHE A 467 17.90 -13.72 -24.57
C PHE A 467 16.72 -13.54 -23.62
N THR A 468 16.12 -14.66 -23.24
CA THR A 468 15.19 -14.64 -22.10
C THR A 468 15.96 -14.29 -20.83
N THR A 469 15.29 -13.59 -19.92
CA THR A 469 15.86 -13.18 -18.62
C THR A 469 15.09 -13.84 -17.48
N PRO A 470 15.76 -14.22 -16.39
CA PRO A 470 15.07 -14.71 -15.21
C PRO A 470 14.16 -13.63 -14.61
N PRO A 471 13.15 -14.01 -13.83
CA PRO A 471 12.41 -13.03 -13.07
C PRO A 471 13.36 -12.30 -12.12
N LYS A 472 13.18 -10.97 -11.96
CA LYS A 472 13.98 -10.18 -11.02
C LYS A 472 13.73 -10.63 -9.57
N PRO A 473 14.73 -10.57 -8.67
CA PRO A 473 14.50 -10.71 -7.24
C PRO A 473 13.42 -9.74 -6.77
N HIS A 474 12.69 -10.12 -5.73
CA HIS A 474 11.77 -9.17 -5.11
C HIS A 474 12.55 -8.05 -4.43
N ASN A 475 12.15 -6.80 -4.69
CA ASN A 475 12.38 -5.68 -3.80
C ASN A 475 11.16 -5.50 -2.87
N GLU A 476 11.21 -4.58 -1.92
CA GLU A 476 10.08 -4.40 -0.98
C GLU A 476 8.78 -4.03 -1.70
N ALA A 477 8.82 -3.16 -2.70
CA ALA A 477 7.64 -2.77 -3.45
C ALA A 477 6.98 -3.94 -4.18
N THR A 478 7.76 -4.79 -4.86
CA THR A 478 7.25 -5.97 -5.58
C THR A 478 6.82 -7.09 -4.63
N LEU A 479 7.47 -7.21 -3.47
CA LEU A 479 7.07 -8.15 -2.43
C LEU A 479 5.73 -7.74 -1.81
N LEU A 480 5.55 -6.47 -1.44
CA LEU A 480 4.27 -5.95 -0.95
C LEU A 480 3.14 -6.18 -1.96
N SER A 481 3.41 -5.97 -3.26
CA SER A 481 2.43 -6.28 -4.32
C SER A 481 2.04 -7.76 -4.36
N ALA A 482 3.01 -8.66 -4.17
CA ALA A 482 2.76 -10.09 -4.15
C ALA A 482 1.99 -10.52 -2.87
N MET A 483 2.24 -9.85 -1.75
CA MET A 483 1.52 -10.09 -0.49
C MET A 483 0.08 -9.56 -0.53
N ASP A 484 -0.17 -8.45 -1.22
CA ASP A 484 -1.50 -7.86 -1.37
C ASP A 484 -2.43 -8.70 -2.27
N ALA A 485 -1.86 -9.39 -3.26
CA ALA A 485 -2.59 -10.26 -4.17
C ALA A 485 -1.94 -11.67 -4.26
N PRO A 486 -1.99 -12.46 -3.18
CA PRO A 486 -1.38 -13.78 -3.15
C PRO A 486 -2.08 -14.70 -4.17
N GLY A 487 -1.28 -15.36 -5.01
CA GLY A 487 -1.77 -16.28 -6.03
C GLY A 487 -2.07 -15.65 -7.40
N THR A 488 -2.07 -14.33 -7.53
CA THR A 488 -1.94 -13.71 -8.83
C THR A 488 -0.49 -13.87 -9.28
N ARG A 489 -0.25 -14.74 -10.26
CA ARG A 489 1.03 -14.76 -10.94
C ARG A 489 1.24 -13.35 -11.47
N THR A 490 2.30 -12.67 -11.02
CA THR A 490 2.79 -11.49 -11.71
C THR A 490 2.91 -11.91 -13.18
N PRO A 491 2.24 -11.25 -14.13
CA PRO A 491 2.40 -11.63 -15.52
C PRO A 491 3.89 -11.42 -15.84
N THR A 492 4.67 -12.48 -15.86
CA THR A 492 5.82 -12.48 -16.73
C THR A 492 5.23 -12.14 -18.09
N ARG A 493 5.67 -11.04 -18.67
CA ARG A 493 5.26 -10.54 -19.97
C ARG A 493 5.69 -11.55 -21.05
N THR A 494 5.09 -12.74 -20.99
CA THR A 494 5.04 -13.69 -22.08
C THR A 494 3.64 -13.58 -22.66
N ARG A 495 3.51 -12.67 -23.64
CA ARG A 495 2.46 -12.85 -24.63
C ARG A 495 2.63 -14.22 -25.26
N ASN A 496 1.74 -15.12 -24.98
CA ASN A 496 1.43 -16.19 -25.92
C ASN A 496 -0.02 -16.60 -25.81
N ALA A 497 -0.54 -16.72 -26.99
CA ALA A 497 -1.83 -17.08 -27.48
C ALA A 497 -2.46 -18.32 -26.82
N GLY A 498 -3.81 -18.27 -26.79
CA GLY A 498 -4.68 -19.40 -27.09
C GLY A 498 -4.73 -20.50 -26.03
N GLY A 499 -5.70 -20.41 -25.14
CA GLY A 499 -6.11 -21.53 -24.30
C GLY A 499 -7.01 -21.06 -23.16
N LEU A 500 -8.32 -21.15 -23.34
CA LEU A 500 -9.32 -21.00 -22.29
C LEU A 500 -9.07 -22.07 -21.21
N ALA A 501 -8.41 -21.68 -20.12
CA ALA A 501 -8.48 -22.40 -18.87
C ALA A 501 -9.11 -21.45 -17.85
N LEU A 502 -10.26 -21.82 -17.32
CA LEU A 502 -10.92 -21.13 -16.22
C LEU A 502 -9.92 -21.03 -15.05
N PRO A 503 -9.77 -19.86 -14.44
CA PRO A 503 -8.93 -19.73 -13.27
C PRO A 503 -9.51 -20.56 -12.11
N PRO A 504 -8.68 -21.20 -11.29
CA PRO A 504 -9.14 -21.79 -10.04
C PRO A 504 -9.74 -20.68 -9.14
N PRO A 505 -10.71 -21.01 -8.27
CA PRO A 505 -11.28 -20.03 -7.36
C PRO A 505 -10.18 -19.38 -6.55
N ALA A 506 -10.21 -18.04 -6.47
CA ALA A 506 -9.24 -17.25 -5.72
C ALA A 506 -9.25 -17.72 -4.25
N PRO A 507 -8.08 -17.97 -3.64
CA PRO A 507 -8.02 -18.13 -2.20
C PRO A 507 -8.49 -16.83 -1.53
N PRO A 508 -9.13 -16.90 -0.36
CA PRO A 508 -9.59 -15.71 0.35
C PRO A 508 -8.44 -14.74 0.54
N SER A 509 -8.68 -13.48 0.21
CA SER A 509 -7.68 -12.43 0.33
C SER A 509 -7.16 -12.35 1.77
N LEU A 510 -5.88 -12.04 1.97
CA LEU A 510 -5.28 -11.76 3.29
C LEU A 510 -6.03 -10.63 4.05
N LYS A 511 -6.92 -9.90 3.36
CA LYS A 511 -7.82 -8.89 3.94
C LYS A 511 -8.98 -9.50 4.75
N SER A 512 -9.27 -10.78 4.61
CA SER A 512 -10.38 -11.49 5.29
C SER A 512 -9.92 -12.38 6.45
N TRP A 513 -8.68 -12.27 6.91
CA TRP A 513 -8.15 -12.99 8.06
C TRP A 513 -7.59 -12.04 9.10
#